data_9c96c136c1cc88e1780f1bd93fa2b64b
#
_entry.id   9c96c136c1cc88e1780f1bd93fa2b64b
#
_cell.length_a   1.000
_cell.length_b   1.000
_cell.length_c   1.000
_cell.angle_alpha   90.00
_cell.angle_beta   90.00
_cell.angle_gamma   90.00
#
_symmetry.space_group_name_H-M   'P 1'
#
loop_
_entity.id
_entity.type
_entity.pdbx_description
1 polymer ?
#
loop_
_entity_poly.entity_id
_entity_poly.type
_entity_poly.pdbx_seq_one_letter_code
_entity_poly.pdbx_strand_id
1 'polypeptide(L)'
;MAEQNGFWPDGARLAVSVSMQFEAGGQLISGAGGPITEPILDGFPDLGQNTFYEYGAREGVPRILDLMDKHQIKMTSFMIGDAVRRHPQVAAEIVRRGHEAGAHGRRWQRQYQLPRPQETDWIADSVRAIEQATGTRPVGYNNYWIRPGVNTLEILQELGFTYHIDDLSADEPFLQLINGQPFAAVPYTVHLNDIASFDFPGFNPAAYEQQLIDEFDQLYAEGASRRRMMVVGLHERISGHASRVRVLDRIFTRLRKHTGVWWARKDQIARWVLDHPDTAAWVDRDPAPVSGLPGRSS
;
A
#
# COMPACT_ATOMS: atom_id res chain seq x y z
N MET A 1 -3.72 15.00 -36.25
CA MET A 1 -3.49 14.97 -34.79
C MET A 1 -3.36 13.50 -34.44
N ALA A 2 -2.18 13.02 -34.01
CA ALA A 2 -2.03 11.66 -33.60
C ALA A 2 -2.91 11.44 -32.35
N GLU A 3 -3.84 10.50 -32.44
CA GLU A 3 -4.53 9.98 -31.26
C GLU A 3 -3.45 9.58 -30.25
N GLN A 4 -3.39 10.29 -29.13
CA GLN A 4 -2.58 9.87 -28.00
C GLN A 4 -3.28 8.63 -27.42
N ASN A 5 -2.91 7.46 -27.93
CA ASN A 5 -3.30 6.19 -27.35
C ASN A 5 -2.57 6.03 -26.02
N GLY A 6 -3.07 6.69 -24.98
CA GLY A 6 -2.60 6.44 -23.61
C GLY A 6 -3.04 5.06 -23.14
N PHE A 7 -2.30 4.48 -22.21
CA PHE A 7 -2.54 3.12 -21.67
C PHE A 7 -3.59 3.09 -20.56
N TRP A 8 -4.10 4.25 -20.16
CA TRP A 8 -5.00 4.42 -19.03
C TRP A 8 -6.29 5.15 -19.42
N PRO A 9 -7.30 5.21 -18.54
CA PRO A 9 -8.53 5.96 -18.82
C PRO A 9 -8.26 7.36 -19.36
N ASP A 10 -9.14 7.83 -20.24
CA ASP A 10 -9.08 9.16 -20.88
C ASP A 10 -7.76 9.43 -21.63
N GLY A 11 -7.08 8.39 -22.09
CA GLY A 11 -5.82 8.50 -22.80
C GLY A 11 -4.65 8.93 -21.90
N ALA A 12 -4.75 8.77 -20.60
CA ALA A 12 -3.66 9.09 -19.70
C ALA A 12 -2.45 8.17 -19.95
N ARG A 13 -1.26 8.73 -19.83
CA ARG A 13 0.01 8.06 -20.12
C ARG A 13 0.69 7.47 -18.87
N LEU A 14 0.35 8.02 -17.69
CA LEU A 14 0.88 7.57 -16.40
C LEU A 14 -0.26 7.44 -15.40
N ALA A 15 -0.30 6.32 -14.66
CA ALA A 15 -1.10 6.21 -13.46
C ALA A 15 -0.27 6.56 -12.23
N VAL A 16 -0.80 7.39 -11.34
CA VAL A 16 -0.17 7.68 -10.04
C VAL A 16 -1.12 7.29 -8.93
N SER A 17 -0.65 6.44 -8.02
CA SER A 17 -1.40 6.01 -6.84
C SER A 17 -0.70 6.42 -5.57
N VAL A 18 -1.46 6.96 -4.63
CA VAL A 18 -0.98 7.20 -3.25
C VAL A 18 -1.57 6.14 -2.35
N SER A 19 -0.75 5.55 -1.48
CA SER A 19 -1.23 4.65 -0.44
C SER A 19 -0.75 5.09 0.93
N MET A 20 -1.58 4.84 1.94
CA MET A 20 -1.27 5.10 3.34
C MET A 20 -1.43 3.82 4.15
N GLN A 21 -0.41 3.45 4.92
CA GLN A 21 -0.49 2.38 5.90
C GLN A 21 -1.13 2.95 7.16
N PHE A 22 -2.21 2.32 7.64
CA PHE A 22 -2.91 2.67 8.87
C PHE A 22 -2.69 1.56 9.91
N GLU A 23 -1.72 1.78 10.80
CA GLU A 23 -1.12 0.75 11.65
C GLU A 23 -1.22 1.05 13.16
N ALA A 24 -1.63 2.25 13.54
CA ALA A 24 -1.70 2.70 14.94
C ALA A 24 -2.59 1.80 15.81
N GLY A 25 -1.99 1.01 16.68
CA GLY A 25 -2.67 0.02 17.52
C GLY A 25 -2.47 -1.43 17.08
N GLY A 26 -1.90 -1.65 15.88
CA GLY A 26 -1.55 -2.97 15.36
C GLY A 26 -0.10 -3.36 15.55
N GLN A 27 0.75 -2.47 16.09
CA GLN A 27 2.17 -2.69 16.30
C GLN A 27 2.47 -3.76 17.37
N LEU A 28 3.68 -4.30 17.32
CA LEU A 28 4.19 -5.21 18.36
C LEU A 28 4.26 -4.49 19.72
N ILE A 29 4.15 -5.28 20.80
CA ILE A 29 4.27 -4.76 22.18
C ILE A 29 5.68 -4.23 22.43
N SER A 30 6.70 -4.92 21.89
CA SER A 30 8.11 -4.51 21.94
C SER A 30 8.76 -4.72 20.58
N GLY A 31 9.79 -3.94 20.26
CA GLY A 31 10.54 -4.08 19.01
C GLY A 31 9.79 -3.69 17.73
N ALA A 32 8.77 -2.84 17.83
CA ALA A 32 7.99 -2.41 16.66
C ALA A 32 8.75 -1.49 15.70
N GLY A 33 9.90 -0.97 16.10
CA GLY A 33 10.68 0.01 15.34
C GLY A 33 10.14 1.44 15.48
N GLY A 34 10.95 2.44 15.14
CA GLY A 34 10.59 3.86 15.20
C GLY A 34 11.79 4.76 15.53
N PRO A 35 11.54 6.01 15.89
CA PRO A 35 12.59 7.01 16.10
C PRO A 35 13.41 6.80 17.39
N ILE A 36 12.95 5.92 18.29
CA ILE A 36 13.67 5.58 19.52
C ILE A 36 14.64 4.46 19.19
N THR A 37 15.92 4.78 19.17
CA THR A 37 16.98 3.87 18.67
C THR A 37 17.49 2.90 19.71
N GLU A 38 17.31 3.19 21.00
CA GLU A 38 17.65 2.23 22.07
C GLU A 38 16.61 1.13 22.14
N PRO A 39 17.00 -0.17 21.98
CA PRO A 39 16.06 -1.26 22.04
C PRO A 39 15.51 -1.46 23.46
N ILE A 40 14.19 -1.60 23.56
CA ILE A 40 13.58 -2.07 24.80
C ILE A 40 13.84 -3.56 24.98
N LEU A 41 13.95 -4.02 26.21
CA LEU A 41 14.10 -5.45 26.52
C LEU A 41 12.85 -6.24 26.10
N ASP A 42 13.06 -7.47 25.63
CA ASP A 42 11.98 -8.37 25.25
C ASP A 42 10.98 -8.58 26.40
N GLY A 43 9.69 -8.59 26.06
CA GLY A 43 8.62 -8.79 27.03
C GLY A 43 8.15 -7.53 27.77
N PHE A 44 8.84 -6.41 27.63
CA PHE A 44 8.38 -5.13 28.17
C PHE A 44 7.57 -4.35 27.14
N PRO A 45 6.43 -3.74 27.52
CA PRO A 45 5.68 -2.89 26.61
C PRO A 45 6.44 -1.58 26.33
N ASP A 46 6.67 -1.29 25.05
CA ASP A 46 7.30 -0.04 24.64
C ASP A 46 6.28 1.10 24.61
N LEU A 47 6.08 1.74 25.75
CA LEU A 47 5.10 2.81 25.88
C LEU A 47 5.49 4.05 25.08
N GLY A 48 6.79 4.33 24.93
CA GLY A 48 7.30 5.43 24.10
C GLY A 48 6.96 5.20 22.63
N GLN A 49 7.25 4.01 22.11
CA GLN A 49 6.92 3.60 20.77
C GLN A 49 5.41 3.63 20.51
N ASN A 50 4.59 3.21 21.47
CA ASN A 50 3.13 3.27 21.35
C ASN A 50 2.62 4.69 21.13
N THR A 51 3.23 5.71 21.77
CA THR A 51 2.85 7.11 21.57
C THR A 51 3.22 7.61 20.17
N PHE A 52 4.29 7.11 19.58
CA PHE A 52 4.66 7.41 18.19
C PHE A 52 3.64 6.86 17.19
N TYR A 53 3.14 5.64 17.39
CA TYR A 53 2.04 5.12 16.57
C TYR A 53 0.74 5.89 16.79
N GLU A 54 0.40 6.22 18.05
CA GLU A 54 -0.79 6.99 18.39
C GLU A 54 -0.79 8.39 17.74
N TYR A 55 0.39 9.02 17.61
CA TYR A 55 0.55 10.26 16.87
C TYR A 55 0.04 10.13 15.42
N GLY A 56 0.30 8.99 14.78
CA GLY A 56 -0.20 8.71 13.43
C GLY A 56 -1.71 8.83 13.35
N ALA A 57 -2.44 8.16 14.25
CA ALA A 57 -3.90 8.21 14.25
C ALA A 57 -4.46 9.59 14.62
N ARG A 58 -3.83 10.29 15.59
CA ARG A 58 -4.34 11.56 16.13
C ARG A 58 -4.03 12.76 15.26
N GLU A 59 -2.82 12.84 14.74
CA GLU A 59 -2.29 14.01 14.03
C GLU A 59 -2.00 13.70 12.56
N GLY A 60 -1.44 12.51 12.31
CA GLY A 60 -0.95 12.12 10.98
C GLY A 60 -2.08 11.91 9.98
N VAL A 61 -3.04 11.06 10.30
CA VAL A 61 -4.18 10.77 9.40
C VAL A 61 -4.94 12.04 9.04
N PRO A 62 -5.38 12.90 9.99
CA PRO A 62 -6.08 14.13 9.64
C PRO A 62 -5.31 15.01 8.66
N ARG A 63 -4.00 15.22 8.89
CA ARG A 63 -3.16 16.03 8.00
C ARG A 63 -3.01 15.44 6.60
N ILE A 64 -2.83 14.12 6.52
CA ILE A 64 -2.74 13.43 5.21
C ILE A 64 -4.07 13.54 4.48
N LEU A 65 -5.20 13.32 5.15
CA LEU A 65 -6.52 13.46 4.55
C LEU A 65 -6.79 14.87 4.02
N ASP A 66 -6.45 15.90 4.80
CA ASP A 66 -6.58 17.30 4.38
C ASP A 66 -5.68 17.63 3.18
N LEU A 67 -4.47 17.05 3.15
CA LEU A 67 -3.58 17.16 2.00
C LEU A 67 -4.16 16.49 0.75
N MET A 68 -4.73 15.30 0.89
CA MET A 68 -5.37 14.58 -0.22
C MET A 68 -6.57 15.36 -0.76
N ASP A 69 -7.41 15.91 0.12
CA ASP A 69 -8.55 16.74 -0.29
C ASP A 69 -8.08 18.03 -1.01
N LYS A 70 -7.05 18.69 -0.49
CA LYS A 70 -6.46 19.89 -1.14
C LYS A 70 -6.04 19.61 -2.58
N HIS A 71 -5.42 18.47 -2.82
CA HIS A 71 -4.95 18.09 -4.16
C HIS A 71 -5.96 17.27 -4.97
N GLN A 72 -7.17 17.04 -4.43
CA GLN A 72 -8.20 16.20 -5.08
C GLN A 72 -7.67 14.80 -5.45
N ILE A 73 -6.86 14.21 -4.57
CA ILE A 73 -6.32 12.87 -4.71
C ILE A 73 -7.13 11.91 -3.84
N LYS A 74 -7.57 10.80 -4.40
CA LYS A 74 -8.12 9.69 -3.62
C LYS A 74 -7.06 8.59 -3.53
N MET A 75 -6.74 8.19 -2.30
CA MET A 75 -5.70 7.20 -2.00
C MET A 75 -6.31 5.86 -1.57
N THR A 76 -5.46 4.84 -1.51
CA THR A 76 -5.76 3.56 -0.87
C THR A 76 -5.16 3.56 0.53
N SER A 77 -5.95 3.28 1.56
CA SER A 77 -5.45 3.06 2.91
C SER A 77 -5.44 1.57 3.24
N PHE A 78 -4.24 0.99 3.42
CA PHE A 78 -4.08 -0.37 3.91
C PHE A 78 -4.15 -0.36 5.43
N MET A 79 -5.17 -1.02 5.98
CA MET A 79 -5.54 -0.94 7.37
C MET A 79 -5.28 -2.25 8.10
N ILE A 80 -4.55 -2.19 9.21
CA ILE A 80 -4.41 -3.32 10.14
C ILE A 80 -5.70 -3.47 10.95
N GLY A 81 -6.22 -4.69 11.07
CA GLY A 81 -7.48 -4.96 11.78
C GLY A 81 -7.51 -4.46 13.23
N ASP A 82 -6.42 -4.64 13.97
CA ASP A 82 -6.31 -4.16 15.36
C ASP A 82 -6.22 -2.63 15.44
N ALA A 83 -5.64 -1.95 14.44
CA ALA A 83 -5.66 -0.49 14.33
C ALA A 83 -7.08 0.03 14.08
N VAL A 84 -7.83 -0.62 13.20
CA VAL A 84 -9.24 -0.29 12.94
C VAL A 84 -10.10 -0.47 14.19
N ARG A 85 -9.92 -1.56 14.95
CA ARG A 85 -10.65 -1.77 16.23
C ARG A 85 -10.35 -0.69 17.25
N ARG A 86 -9.10 -0.23 17.31
CA ARG A 86 -8.67 0.82 18.23
C ARG A 86 -9.17 2.20 17.82
N HIS A 87 -9.25 2.48 16.51
CA HIS A 87 -9.62 3.79 15.97
C HIS A 87 -10.69 3.66 14.86
N PRO A 88 -11.88 3.09 15.16
CA PRO A 88 -12.89 2.82 14.13
C PRO A 88 -13.40 4.09 13.46
N GLN A 89 -13.48 5.22 14.20
CA GLN A 89 -13.91 6.49 13.63
C GLN A 89 -12.90 7.05 12.60
N VAL A 90 -11.60 6.80 12.81
CA VAL A 90 -10.55 7.21 11.86
C VAL A 90 -10.67 6.39 10.57
N ALA A 91 -10.84 5.07 10.68
CA ALA A 91 -11.07 4.19 9.52
C ALA A 91 -12.33 4.60 8.74
N ALA A 92 -13.45 4.86 9.45
CA ALA A 92 -14.68 5.35 8.83
C ALA A 92 -14.50 6.70 8.12
N GLU A 93 -13.75 7.64 8.72
CA GLU A 93 -13.48 8.95 8.11
C GLU A 93 -12.67 8.85 6.83
N ILE A 94 -11.65 7.97 6.79
CA ILE A 94 -10.87 7.71 5.58
C ILE A 94 -11.80 7.30 4.43
N VAL A 95 -12.69 6.33 4.65
CA VAL A 95 -13.63 5.86 3.63
C VAL A 95 -14.68 6.92 3.28
N ARG A 96 -15.21 7.62 4.27
CA ARG A 96 -16.18 8.71 4.06
C ARG A 96 -15.64 9.81 3.16
N ARG A 97 -14.33 10.09 3.21
CA ARG A 97 -13.66 11.04 2.29
C ARG A 97 -13.40 10.45 0.90
N GLY A 98 -13.87 9.23 0.61
CA GLY A 98 -13.79 8.60 -0.71
C GLY A 98 -12.49 7.84 -0.99
N HIS A 99 -11.69 7.60 0.04
CA HIS A 99 -10.50 6.76 -0.05
C HIS A 99 -10.89 5.27 0.00
N GLU A 100 -10.04 4.42 -0.59
CA GLU A 100 -10.22 2.97 -0.52
C GLU A 100 -9.73 2.43 0.81
N ALA A 101 -10.46 1.46 1.37
CA ALA A 101 -9.99 0.61 2.44
C ALA A 101 -9.41 -0.69 1.86
N GLY A 102 -8.09 -0.84 1.91
CA GLY A 102 -7.39 -2.11 1.70
C GLY A 102 -7.12 -2.80 3.03
N ALA A 103 -6.84 -4.11 3.02
CA ALA A 103 -6.51 -4.86 4.21
C ALA A 103 -5.00 -5.06 4.37
N HIS A 104 -4.52 -5.07 5.63
CA HIS A 104 -3.10 -5.22 5.99
C HIS A 104 -2.89 -6.26 7.10
N GLY A 105 -3.73 -7.29 7.12
CA GLY A 105 -3.71 -8.32 8.14
C GLY A 105 -4.27 -7.85 9.49
N ARG A 106 -4.28 -8.78 10.47
CA ARG A 106 -4.86 -8.54 11.79
C ARG A 106 -4.04 -7.56 12.63
N ARG A 107 -2.72 -7.79 12.67
CA ARG A 107 -1.73 -6.96 13.37
C ARG A 107 -0.39 -7.04 12.66
N TRP A 108 0.57 -6.20 13.05
CA TRP A 108 1.92 -6.20 12.50
C TRP A 108 2.70 -7.43 12.96
N GLN A 109 2.60 -8.53 12.20
CA GLN A 109 3.20 -9.83 12.51
C GLN A 109 3.60 -10.58 11.24
N ARG A 110 4.56 -11.49 11.36
CA ARG A 110 5.11 -12.33 10.28
C ARG A 110 4.10 -13.39 9.84
N GLN A 111 3.06 -13.00 9.08
CA GLN A 111 1.99 -13.91 8.65
C GLN A 111 2.49 -15.04 7.75
N TYR A 112 3.58 -14.85 7.00
CA TYR A 112 4.18 -15.88 6.15
C TYR A 112 4.67 -17.12 6.91
N GLN A 113 4.72 -17.08 8.24
CA GLN A 113 5.05 -18.21 9.11
C GLN A 113 3.81 -18.99 9.56
N LEU A 114 2.60 -18.47 9.30
CA LEU A 114 1.37 -19.10 9.76
C LEU A 114 1.01 -20.29 8.87
N PRO A 115 0.55 -21.42 9.45
CA PRO A 115 -0.11 -22.47 8.69
C PRO A 115 -1.34 -21.92 7.97
N ARG A 116 -1.67 -22.47 6.79
CA ARG A 116 -2.77 -21.99 5.95
C ARG A 116 -4.08 -21.68 6.69
N PRO A 117 -4.64 -22.54 7.57
CA PRO A 117 -5.87 -22.22 8.27
C PRO A 117 -5.76 -20.99 9.17
N GLN A 118 -4.61 -20.82 9.85
CA GLN A 118 -4.36 -19.67 10.71
C GLN A 118 -4.15 -18.40 9.89
N GLU A 119 -3.48 -18.47 8.76
CA GLU A 119 -3.32 -17.35 7.84
C GLU A 119 -4.67 -16.91 7.25
N THR A 120 -5.53 -17.86 6.88
CA THR A 120 -6.90 -17.59 6.42
C THR A 120 -7.70 -16.84 7.48
N ASP A 121 -7.70 -17.32 8.72
CA ASP A 121 -8.39 -16.66 9.83
C ASP A 121 -7.83 -15.26 10.12
N TRP A 122 -6.51 -15.11 10.01
CA TRP A 122 -5.79 -13.85 10.21
C TRP A 122 -6.22 -12.78 9.20
N ILE A 123 -6.30 -13.15 7.92
CA ILE A 123 -6.73 -12.25 6.85
C ILE A 123 -8.24 -11.96 7.00
N ALA A 124 -9.06 -12.99 7.16
CA ALA A 124 -10.51 -12.85 7.32
C ALA A 124 -10.90 -11.98 8.53
N ASP A 125 -10.12 -12.04 9.61
CA ASP A 125 -10.35 -11.22 10.81
C ASP A 125 -10.12 -9.73 10.52
N SER A 126 -9.11 -9.38 9.73
CA SER A 126 -8.89 -7.99 9.31
C SER A 126 -10.01 -7.48 8.40
N VAL A 127 -10.50 -8.33 7.49
CA VAL A 127 -11.66 -8.01 6.64
C VAL A 127 -12.87 -7.66 7.47
N ARG A 128 -13.22 -8.51 8.45
CA ARG A 128 -14.35 -8.26 9.35
C ARG A 128 -14.24 -6.94 10.12
N ALA A 129 -13.03 -6.65 10.65
CA ALA A 129 -12.80 -5.41 11.38
C ALA A 129 -13.00 -4.17 10.51
N ILE A 130 -12.47 -4.19 9.29
CA ILE A 130 -12.58 -3.09 8.32
C ILE A 130 -14.05 -2.92 7.89
N GLU A 131 -14.69 -4.00 7.48
CA GLU A 131 -16.09 -3.97 7.02
C GLU A 131 -17.05 -3.47 8.11
N GLN A 132 -16.85 -3.91 9.35
CA GLN A 132 -17.65 -3.47 10.49
C GLN A 132 -17.48 -1.98 10.79
N ALA A 133 -16.27 -1.44 10.69
CA ALA A 133 -16.00 -0.04 11.01
C ALA A 133 -16.35 0.92 9.87
N THR A 134 -16.20 0.48 8.61
CA THR A 134 -16.29 1.36 7.44
C THR A 134 -17.53 1.11 6.56
N GLY A 135 -18.21 -0.02 6.74
CA GLY A 135 -19.26 -0.47 5.84
C GLY A 135 -18.76 -0.95 4.46
N THR A 136 -17.44 -1.01 4.27
CA THR A 136 -16.82 -1.37 2.99
C THR A 136 -15.94 -2.59 3.15
N ARG A 137 -16.19 -3.62 2.32
CA ARG A 137 -15.34 -4.80 2.25
C ARG A 137 -14.06 -4.47 1.46
N PRO A 138 -12.85 -4.74 2.01
CA PRO A 138 -11.61 -4.53 1.28
C PRO A 138 -11.46 -5.54 0.14
N VAL A 139 -10.95 -5.08 -1.00
CA VAL A 139 -10.68 -5.89 -2.20
C VAL A 139 -9.19 -5.95 -2.54
N GLY A 140 -8.37 -5.20 -1.85
CA GLY A 140 -6.91 -5.16 -2.00
C GLY A 140 -6.19 -5.52 -0.72
N TYR A 141 -5.02 -6.15 -0.87
CA TYR A 141 -4.23 -6.64 0.25
C TYR A 141 -2.77 -6.21 0.18
N ASN A 142 -2.19 -5.92 1.36
CA ASN A 142 -0.78 -5.73 1.60
C ASN A 142 -0.29 -6.65 2.72
N ASN A 143 0.78 -7.38 2.49
CA ASN A 143 1.38 -8.26 3.48
C ASN A 143 2.36 -7.52 4.39
N TYR A 144 2.60 -8.08 5.57
CA TYR A 144 3.66 -7.67 6.47
C TYR A 144 5.00 -7.55 5.73
N TRP A 145 5.59 -6.35 5.73
CA TRP A 145 6.85 -6.06 5.00
C TRP A 145 6.85 -6.50 3.54
N ILE A 146 5.71 -6.47 2.85
CA ILE A 146 5.58 -6.88 1.44
C ILE A 146 6.07 -8.33 1.24
N ARG A 147 5.79 -9.21 2.22
CA ARG A 147 6.26 -10.61 2.24
C ARG A 147 5.08 -11.56 2.35
N PRO A 148 4.46 -11.94 1.24
CA PRO A 148 3.43 -12.98 1.24
C PRO A 148 4.02 -14.34 1.67
N GLY A 149 3.20 -15.15 2.28
CA GLY A 149 3.46 -16.57 2.47
C GLY A 149 3.16 -17.37 1.20
N VAL A 150 3.54 -18.65 1.20
CA VAL A 150 3.33 -19.53 0.04
C VAL A 150 1.85 -19.79 -0.28
N ASN A 151 0.96 -19.60 0.69
CA ASN A 151 -0.49 -19.81 0.50
C ASN A 151 -1.25 -18.49 0.35
N THR A 152 -0.59 -17.34 0.55
CA THR A 152 -1.29 -16.04 0.69
C THR A 152 -2.15 -15.71 -0.52
N LEU A 153 -1.63 -15.80 -1.75
CA LEU A 153 -2.37 -15.39 -2.93
C LEU A 153 -3.61 -16.24 -3.17
N GLU A 154 -3.52 -17.56 -2.95
CA GLU A 154 -4.67 -18.46 -3.04
C GLU A 154 -5.73 -18.10 -1.99
N ILE A 155 -5.32 -17.87 -0.75
CA ILE A 155 -6.23 -17.44 0.34
C ILE A 155 -6.89 -16.11 0.00
N LEU A 156 -6.15 -15.14 -0.53
CA LEU A 156 -6.71 -13.84 -0.93
C LEU A 156 -7.80 -14.02 -1.98
N GLN A 157 -7.53 -14.81 -3.01
CA GLN A 157 -8.50 -15.10 -4.07
C GLN A 157 -9.74 -15.81 -3.53
N GLU A 158 -9.59 -16.82 -2.66
CA GLU A 158 -10.68 -17.53 -1.99
C GLU A 158 -11.53 -16.62 -1.10
N LEU A 159 -10.92 -15.62 -0.47
CA LEU A 159 -11.62 -14.62 0.35
C LEU A 159 -12.24 -13.48 -0.46
N GLY A 160 -12.12 -13.51 -1.80
CA GLY A 160 -12.73 -12.55 -2.71
C GLY A 160 -11.97 -11.25 -2.87
N PHE A 161 -10.67 -11.22 -2.55
CA PHE A 161 -9.80 -10.13 -2.97
C PHE A 161 -9.59 -10.16 -4.48
N THR A 162 -9.31 -9.01 -5.07
CA THR A 162 -9.10 -8.87 -6.51
C THR A 162 -7.65 -8.50 -6.85
N TYR A 163 -6.89 -8.00 -5.88
CA TYR A 163 -5.51 -7.62 -6.09
C TYR A 163 -4.67 -7.66 -4.80
N HIS A 164 -3.36 -7.71 -4.99
CA HIS A 164 -2.34 -7.46 -3.97
C HIS A 164 -1.29 -6.46 -4.46
N ILE A 165 -0.42 -5.99 -3.54
CA ILE A 165 0.62 -5.03 -3.86
C ILE A 165 2.05 -5.54 -3.62
N ASP A 166 2.18 -6.79 -3.24
CA ASP A 166 3.43 -7.35 -2.69
C ASP A 166 4.41 -7.87 -3.74
N ASP A 167 4.14 -7.62 -5.02
CA ASP A 167 5.09 -7.87 -6.10
C ASP A 167 5.81 -6.58 -6.47
N LEU A 168 7.14 -6.63 -6.51
CA LEU A 168 8.01 -5.46 -6.71
C LEU A 168 8.72 -5.51 -8.08
N SER A 169 8.27 -6.35 -9.00
CA SER A 169 9.03 -6.70 -10.19
C SER A 169 8.75 -5.83 -11.41
N ALA A 170 7.78 -4.91 -11.32
CA ALA A 170 7.37 -4.11 -12.47
C ALA A 170 6.91 -2.70 -12.09
N ASP A 171 7.03 -1.77 -13.05
CA ASP A 171 6.49 -0.41 -12.96
C ASP A 171 5.13 -0.27 -13.65
N GLU A 172 4.42 -1.36 -13.77
CA GLU A 172 3.06 -1.44 -14.27
C GLU A 172 2.29 -2.57 -13.58
N PRO A 173 0.96 -2.49 -13.45
CA PRO A 173 0.17 -3.60 -12.96
C PRO A 173 0.12 -4.72 -14.00
N PHE A 174 0.01 -5.94 -13.52
CA PHE A 174 -0.08 -7.12 -14.36
C PHE A 174 -1.06 -8.15 -13.79
N LEU A 175 -1.40 -9.14 -14.56
CA LEU A 175 -2.27 -10.25 -14.17
C LEU A 175 -1.46 -11.52 -13.92
N GLN A 176 -1.93 -12.30 -12.96
CA GLN A 176 -1.47 -13.64 -12.62
C GLN A 176 -2.66 -14.60 -12.62
N LEU A 177 -2.43 -15.87 -12.86
CA LEU A 177 -3.44 -16.91 -12.64
C LEU A 177 -3.29 -17.46 -11.22
N ILE A 178 -4.28 -17.21 -10.38
CA ILE A 178 -4.38 -17.78 -9.04
C ILE A 178 -5.61 -18.68 -9.02
N ASN A 179 -5.44 -19.96 -8.69
CA ASN A 179 -6.50 -20.97 -8.78
C ASN A 179 -7.22 -20.98 -10.15
N GLY A 180 -6.47 -20.71 -11.23
CA GLY A 180 -7.01 -20.66 -12.60
C GLY A 180 -7.85 -19.42 -12.92
N GLN A 181 -7.87 -18.40 -12.06
CA GLN A 181 -8.58 -17.14 -12.25
C GLN A 181 -7.63 -15.95 -12.31
N PRO A 182 -7.92 -14.93 -13.15
CA PRO A 182 -7.16 -13.69 -13.16
C PRO A 182 -7.15 -13.02 -11.79
N PHE A 183 -5.95 -12.61 -11.33
CA PHE A 183 -5.74 -11.87 -10.11
C PHE A 183 -4.73 -10.75 -10.37
N ALA A 184 -5.02 -9.53 -9.95
CA ALA A 184 -4.17 -8.40 -10.28
C ALA A 184 -3.03 -8.23 -9.26
N ALA A 185 -1.81 -8.02 -9.77
CA ALA A 185 -0.73 -7.42 -9.01
C ALA A 185 -0.66 -5.92 -9.36
N VAL A 186 -0.72 -5.08 -8.33
CA VAL A 186 -0.53 -3.63 -8.43
C VAL A 186 0.78 -3.29 -7.72
N PRO A 187 1.93 -3.37 -8.40
CA PRO A 187 3.25 -3.30 -7.79
C PRO A 187 3.44 -2.08 -6.89
N TYR A 188 4.24 -2.25 -5.86
CA TYR A 188 4.56 -1.20 -4.91
C TYR A 188 5.94 -0.62 -5.21
N THR A 189 6.03 0.69 -5.43
CA THR A 189 7.31 1.37 -5.66
C THR A 189 8.02 1.54 -4.30
N VAL A 190 8.72 0.49 -3.86
CA VAL A 190 9.22 0.36 -2.48
C VAL A 190 10.23 1.45 -2.10
N HIS A 191 11.05 1.90 -3.04
CA HIS A 191 12.03 2.95 -2.82
C HIS A 191 11.43 4.35 -2.66
N LEU A 192 10.13 4.53 -3.00
CA LEU A 192 9.36 5.73 -2.73
C LEU A 192 8.49 5.62 -1.47
N ASN A 193 8.68 4.56 -0.69
CA ASN A 193 8.04 4.40 0.61
C ASN A 193 8.75 5.27 1.65
N ASP A 194 8.00 5.96 2.46
CA ASP A 194 8.51 6.88 3.47
C ASP A 194 9.34 6.20 4.57
N ILE A 195 9.06 4.95 4.93
CA ILE A 195 9.91 4.17 5.83
C ILE A 195 11.32 4.04 5.25
N ALA A 196 11.44 3.64 3.99
CA ALA A 196 12.74 3.49 3.32
C ALA A 196 13.50 4.81 3.26
N SER A 197 12.77 5.93 3.22
CA SER A 197 13.34 7.25 3.01
C SER A 197 13.61 8.04 4.29
N PHE A 198 12.85 7.80 5.37
CA PHE A 198 12.95 8.61 6.60
C PHE A 198 13.47 7.84 7.82
N ASP A 199 13.30 6.52 7.85
CA ASP A 199 13.73 5.69 8.98
C ASP A 199 15.17 5.15 8.81
N PHE A 200 15.76 5.29 7.60
CA PHE A 200 17.16 4.94 7.38
C PHE A 200 18.09 6.14 7.58
N PRO A 201 19.26 5.93 8.23
CA PRO A 201 20.23 6.99 8.43
C PRO A 201 20.71 7.63 7.12
N GLY A 202 20.74 8.96 7.09
CA GLY A 202 21.28 9.72 5.95
C GLY A 202 20.25 10.20 4.93
N PHE A 203 18.98 9.81 5.03
CA PHE A 203 17.94 10.34 4.17
C PHE A 203 17.28 11.58 4.77
N ASN A 204 17.07 12.61 3.97
CA ASN A 204 16.44 13.86 4.41
C ASN A 204 15.24 14.22 3.51
N PRO A 205 14.33 15.11 3.99
CA PRO A 205 13.13 15.47 3.23
C PRO A 205 13.37 16.07 1.84
N ALA A 206 14.49 16.77 1.63
CA ALA A 206 14.82 17.32 0.32
C ALA A 206 15.25 16.23 -0.67
N ALA A 207 16.01 15.23 -0.22
CA ALA A 207 16.37 14.08 -1.04
C ALA A 207 15.13 13.26 -1.41
N TYR A 208 14.19 13.07 -0.50
CA TYR A 208 12.91 12.41 -0.77
C TYR A 208 12.08 13.18 -1.80
N GLU A 209 11.99 14.51 -1.67
CA GLU A 209 11.31 15.36 -2.65
C GLU A 209 11.92 15.20 -4.05
N GLN A 210 13.25 15.26 -4.16
CA GLN A 210 13.92 15.12 -5.44
C GLN A 210 13.73 13.72 -6.04
N GLN A 211 13.85 12.66 -5.25
CA GLN A 211 13.66 11.29 -5.72
C GLN A 211 12.26 11.06 -6.29
N LEU A 212 11.21 11.55 -5.61
CA LEU A 212 9.84 11.44 -6.10
C LEU A 212 9.62 12.20 -7.42
N ILE A 213 10.28 13.35 -7.58
CA ILE A 213 10.19 14.15 -8.80
C ILE A 213 10.89 13.43 -9.95
N ASP A 214 12.11 12.94 -9.73
CA ASP A 214 12.91 12.26 -10.76
C ASP A 214 12.23 10.96 -11.23
N GLU A 215 11.66 10.19 -10.30
CA GLU A 215 10.89 8.99 -10.63
C GLU A 215 9.66 9.33 -11.47
N PHE A 216 8.91 10.34 -11.05
CA PHE A 216 7.75 10.79 -11.82
C PHE A 216 8.14 11.25 -13.22
N ASP A 217 9.15 12.11 -13.35
CA ASP A 217 9.56 12.68 -14.64
C ASP A 217 10.02 11.55 -15.60
N GLN A 218 10.76 10.53 -15.09
CA GLN A 218 11.19 9.38 -15.88
C GLN A 218 9.99 8.51 -16.32
N LEU A 219 9.15 8.09 -15.39
CA LEU A 219 8.00 7.24 -15.71
C LEU A 219 6.97 7.96 -16.59
N TYR A 220 6.81 9.27 -16.41
CA TYR A 220 5.97 10.10 -17.29
C TYR A 220 6.52 10.16 -18.72
N ALA A 221 7.83 10.26 -18.89
CA ALA A 221 8.47 10.21 -20.21
C ALA A 221 8.27 8.83 -20.87
N GLU A 222 8.52 7.74 -20.14
CA GLU A 222 8.31 6.37 -20.60
C GLU A 222 6.85 6.05 -20.96
N GLY A 223 5.91 6.66 -20.23
CA GLY A 223 4.47 6.54 -20.47
C GLY A 223 3.99 6.98 -21.85
N ALA A 224 4.86 7.59 -22.67
CA ALA A 224 4.58 7.89 -24.07
C ALA A 224 4.57 6.65 -24.96
N SER A 225 5.29 5.59 -24.59
CA SER A 225 5.51 4.40 -25.44
C SER A 225 5.12 3.08 -24.79
N ARG A 226 4.94 3.05 -23.48
CA ARG A 226 4.59 1.83 -22.72
C ARG A 226 3.81 2.17 -21.45
N ARG A 227 3.05 1.20 -20.94
CA ARG A 227 2.30 1.37 -19.69
C ARG A 227 3.25 1.63 -18.53
N ARG A 228 2.94 2.64 -17.72
CA ARG A 228 3.70 2.96 -16.52
C ARG A 228 2.78 3.39 -15.39
N MET A 229 3.21 3.06 -14.18
CA MET A 229 2.55 3.40 -12.93
C MET A 229 3.59 3.80 -11.88
N MET A 230 3.25 4.77 -11.05
CA MET A 230 4.04 5.21 -9.89
C MET A 230 3.22 5.08 -8.61
N VAL A 231 3.84 4.62 -7.54
CA VAL A 231 3.20 4.54 -6.22
C VAL A 231 3.97 5.37 -5.20
N VAL A 232 3.27 6.27 -4.51
CA VAL A 232 3.79 7.00 -3.35
C VAL A 232 3.26 6.32 -2.09
N GLY A 233 4.16 5.71 -1.31
CA GLY A 233 3.82 4.97 -0.09
C GLY A 233 4.06 5.79 1.17
N LEU A 234 3.01 5.94 1.99
CA LEU A 234 3.02 6.75 3.20
C LEU A 234 2.65 5.89 4.42
N HIS A 235 3.22 6.24 5.57
CA HIS A 235 2.75 5.77 6.87
C HIS A 235 2.24 6.97 7.67
N GLU A 236 1.09 6.81 8.31
CA GLU A 236 0.42 7.89 9.03
C GLU A 236 1.31 8.55 10.09
N ARG A 237 2.10 7.72 10.80
CA ARG A 237 3.02 8.17 11.85
C ARG A 237 4.31 8.80 11.31
N ILE A 238 4.64 8.54 10.04
CA ILE A 238 5.87 9.03 9.41
C ILE A 238 5.57 10.28 8.59
N SER A 239 4.86 10.13 7.50
CA SER A 239 4.51 11.21 6.58
C SER A 239 3.53 12.22 7.16
N GLY A 240 2.77 11.86 8.21
CA GLY A 240 1.83 12.76 8.89
C GLY A 240 2.46 13.85 9.76
N HIS A 241 3.80 13.85 9.91
CA HIS A 241 4.50 14.96 10.59
C HIS A 241 4.41 16.26 9.78
N ALA A 242 4.23 17.40 10.46
CA ALA A 242 3.99 18.69 9.83
C ALA A 242 5.03 19.07 8.76
N SER A 243 6.32 18.83 9.01
CA SER A 243 7.38 19.10 8.05
C SER A 243 7.30 18.23 6.80
N ARG A 244 6.91 16.95 6.96
CA ARG A 244 6.83 15.97 5.87
C ARG A 244 5.58 16.19 5.01
N VAL A 245 4.44 16.52 5.64
CA VAL A 245 3.23 16.95 4.91
C VAL A 245 3.52 18.15 4.01
N ARG A 246 4.34 19.12 4.50
CA ARG A 246 4.74 20.27 3.70
C ARG A 246 5.60 19.89 2.49
N VAL A 247 6.45 18.87 2.60
CA VAL A 247 7.20 18.31 1.46
C VAL A 247 6.25 17.66 0.44
N LEU A 248 5.36 16.80 0.91
CA LEU A 248 4.35 16.17 0.06
C LEU A 248 3.46 17.20 -0.66
N ASP A 249 3.10 18.29 0.00
CA ASP A 249 2.33 19.38 -0.59
C ASP A 249 3.04 20.02 -1.79
N ARG A 250 4.35 20.25 -1.69
CA ARG A 250 5.14 20.76 -2.82
C ARG A 250 5.23 19.76 -3.96
N ILE A 251 5.46 18.49 -3.64
CA ILE A 251 5.51 17.40 -4.61
C ILE A 251 4.18 17.34 -5.39
N PHE A 252 3.06 17.17 -4.70
CA PHE A 252 1.75 17.07 -5.36
C PHE A 252 1.39 18.35 -6.13
N THR A 253 1.75 19.53 -5.64
CA THR A 253 1.59 20.79 -6.37
C THR A 253 2.35 20.78 -7.69
N ARG A 254 3.56 20.17 -7.75
CA ARG A 254 4.34 20.04 -8.99
C ARG A 254 3.72 18.98 -9.91
N LEU A 255 3.48 17.78 -9.40
CA LEU A 255 3.00 16.66 -10.20
C LEU A 255 1.61 16.92 -10.82
N ARG A 256 0.73 17.60 -10.09
CA ARG A 256 -0.62 17.99 -10.57
C ARG A 256 -0.63 18.96 -11.74
N LYS A 257 0.50 19.57 -12.07
CA LYS A 257 0.60 20.45 -13.27
C LYS A 257 0.70 19.66 -14.57
N HIS A 258 1.01 18.36 -14.51
CA HIS A 258 1.13 17.53 -15.70
C HIS A 258 -0.24 17.03 -16.15
N THR A 259 -0.50 17.15 -17.44
CA THR A 259 -1.68 16.58 -18.10
C THR A 259 -1.47 15.10 -18.42
N GLY A 260 -2.55 14.34 -18.65
CA GLY A 260 -2.41 12.92 -19.00
C GLY A 260 -1.86 12.05 -17.85
N VAL A 261 -2.14 12.43 -16.62
CA VAL A 261 -1.86 11.64 -15.41
C VAL A 261 -3.18 11.21 -14.80
N TRP A 262 -3.36 9.91 -14.67
CA TRP A 262 -4.49 9.32 -13.98
C TRP A 262 -4.16 9.11 -12.50
N TRP A 263 -4.74 9.95 -11.65
CA TRP A 263 -4.65 9.80 -10.19
C TRP A 263 -5.71 8.83 -9.72
N ALA A 264 -5.29 7.64 -9.31
CA ALA A 264 -6.20 6.55 -9.04
C ALA A 264 -5.91 5.83 -7.72
N ARG A 265 -6.97 5.30 -7.11
CA ARG A 265 -6.85 4.31 -6.05
C ARG A 265 -6.40 2.97 -6.66
N LYS A 266 -5.83 2.11 -5.84
CA LYS A 266 -5.34 0.81 -6.32
C LYS A 266 -6.46 -0.13 -6.78
N ASP A 267 -7.64 -0.08 -6.17
CA ASP A 267 -8.82 -0.84 -6.62
C ASP A 267 -9.25 -0.45 -8.04
N GLN A 268 -9.12 0.84 -8.39
CA GLN A 268 -9.42 1.31 -9.74
C GLN A 268 -8.38 0.81 -10.76
N ILE A 269 -7.10 0.85 -10.38
CA ILE A 269 -6.00 0.32 -11.22
C ILE A 269 -6.17 -1.18 -11.44
N ALA A 270 -6.41 -1.94 -10.36
CA ALA A 270 -6.64 -3.37 -10.43
C ALA A 270 -7.83 -3.72 -11.32
N ARG A 271 -8.95 -3.02 -11.14
CA ARG A 271 -10.14 -3.20 -11.97
C ARG A 271 -9.84 -2.91 -13.44
N TRP A 272 -9.11 -1.82 -13.73
CA TRP A 272 -8.75 -1.48 -15.10
C TRP A 272 -8.02 -2.62 -15.81
N VAL A 273 -7.03 -3.24 -15.19
CA VAL A 273 -6.30 -4.35 -15.83
C VAL A 273 -7.12 -5.64 -15.89
N LEU A 274 -7.98 -5.89 -14.92
CA LEU A 274 -8.90 -7.03 -14.95
C LEU A 274 -9.97 -6.89 -16.04
N ASP A 275 -10.43 -5.68 -16.31
CA ASP A 275 -11.41 -5.38 -17.36
C ASP A 275 -10.77 -5.33 -18.78
N HIS A 276 -9.42 -5.26 -18.86
CA HIS A 276 -8.67 -5.19 -20.10
C HIS A 276 -7.57 -6.27 -20.17
N PRO A 277 -7.90 -7.56 -20.02
CA PRO A 277 -6.91 -8.62 -19.92
C PRO A 277 -6.07 -8.80 -21.20
N ASP A 278 -6.62 -8.45 -22.37
CA ASP A 278 -5.94 -8.57 -23.66
C ASP A 278 -4.77 -7.57 -23.81
N THR A 279 -4.80 -6.46 -23.07
CA THR A 279 -3.75 -5.45 -23.07
C THR A 279 -2.91 -5.46 -21.81
N ALA A 280 -3.31 -6.24 -20.79
CA ALA A 280 -2.55 -6.40 -19.55
C ALA A 280 -1.29 -7.22 -19.78
N ALA A 281 -0.22 -6.90 -19.07
CA ALA A 281 0.90 -7.81 -18.93
C ALA A 281 0.46 -9.03 -18.11
N TRP A 282 0.91 -10.22 -18.51
CA TRP A 282 0.68 -11.46 -17.77
C TRP A 282 2.03 -11.96 -17.27
N VAL A 283 2.09 -12.28 -15.99
CA VAL A 283 3.30 -12.81 -15.35
C VAL A 283 2.97 -14.17 -14.74
N ASP A 284 3.59 -15.20 -15.31
CA ASP A 284 3.60 -16.53 -14.70
C ASP A 284 4.71 -16.54 -13.65
N ARG A 285 4.34 -16.76 -12.39
CA ARG A 285 5.29 -16.94 -11.29
C ARG A 285 5.40 -18.42 -11.02
N ASP A 286 6.43 -19.05 -11.53
CA ASP A 286 6.86 -20.29 -10.92
C ASP A 286 7.01 -20.09 -9.41
N PRO A 287 6.42 -20.96 -8.59
CA PRO A 287 6.71 -20.93 -7.17
C PRO A 287 8.23 -20.99 -7.04
N ALA A 288 8.81 -19.97 -6.41
CA ALA A 288 10.26 -19.90 -6.22
C ALA A 288 10.79 -21.28 -5.80
N PRO A 289 12.00 -21.68 -6.25
CA PRO A 289 12.55 -22.99 -5.91
C PRO A 289 12.66 -23.12 -4.40
N VAL A 290 11.65 -23.67 -3.80
CA VAL A 290 11.50 -23.85 -2.36
C VAL A 290 11.88 -25.27 -1.99
N SER A 291 13.11 -25.64 -2.28
CA SER A 291 13.69 -26.84 -1.67
C SER A 291 13.88 -26.56 -0.18
N GLY A 292 13.09 -27.23 0.67
CA GLY A 292 13.28 -27.21 2.11
C GLY A 292 12.39 -26.26 2.93
N LEU A 293 11.22 -25.83 2.42
CA LEU A 293 10.26 -25.13 3.27
C LEU A 293 9.67 -26.05 4.35
N PRO A 294 9.71 -25.65 5.62
CA PRO A 294 8.93 -26.33 6.64
C PRO A 294 7.43 -26.18 6.31
N GLY A 295 6.72 -27.31 6.14
CA GLY A 295 5.26 -27.33 6.08
C GLY A 295 4.61 -27.67 4.74
N ARG A 296 5.34 -27.99 3.67
CA ARG A 296 4.77 -28.76 2.54
C ARG A 296 5.04 -30.24 2.76
N SER A 297 4.03 -30.96 3.24
CA SER A 297 3.95 -32.41 3.05
C SER A 297 3.75 -32.66 1.55
N SER A 298 4.68 -33.41 0.95
CA SER A 298 4.61 -33.99 -0.37
C SER A 298 3.31 -34.76 -0.60
#